data_d3cbde86ab334e2ca3a6bc79a2f1cb12
#
_entry.id   d3cbde86ab334e2ca3a6bc79a2f1cb12
#
_cell.length_a   1.000
_cell.length_b   1.000
_cell.length_c   1.000
_cell.angle_alpha   90.00
_cell.angle_beta   90.00
_cell.angle_gamma   90.00
#
_symmetry.space_group_name_H-M   'P 1'
#
loop_
_entity.id
_entity.type
_entity.pdbx_description
1 polymer ?
#
loop_
_entity_poly.entity_id
_entity_poly.type
_entity_poly.pdbx_seq_one_letter_code
_entity_poly.pdbx_strand_id
1 'polypeptide(L)'
;MSYLKSGRWKVKSKMENKNYWVVGATYYAEGPQYERFINGGFWMLGWEKDDQPSQYLLASKIKSGDRIAIKRMNGRGSPDITILAIGTVREVVLDNARIFCTVNWCDGVGERTVESKGCYASIHGPFSMSDNSDWLQKIFWL
;
A
#
# COMPACT_ATOMS: atom_id res chain seq x y z
N MET A 1 -36.02 -4.60 -7.66
CA MET A 1 -35.12 -4.67 -8.83
C MET A 1 -34.19 -3.48 -8.90
N SER A 2 -34.69 -2.28 -9.05
CA SER A 2 -33.86 -1.06 -9.06
C SER A 2 -33.09 -0.86 -7.75
N TYR A 3 -33.66 -1.23 -6.64
CA TYR A 3 -33.02 -1.14 -5.33
C TYR A 3 -31.75 -2.02 -5.25
N LEU A 4 -31.82 -3.25 -5.70
CA LEU A 4 -30.69 -4.16 -5.71
C LEU A 4 -29.59 -3.70 -6.67
N LYS A 5 -29.96 -3.20 -7.84
CA LYS A 5 -29.02 -2.61 -8.78
C LYS A 5 -28.32 -1.39 -8.18
N SER A 6 -29.07 -0.55 -7.49
CA SER A 6 -28.55 0.64 -6.84
C SER A 6 -27.53 0.30 -5.73
N GLY A 7 -27.84 -0.71 -4.90
CA GLY A 7 -26.93 -1.17 -3.87
C GLY A 7 -25.66 -1.78 -4.45
N ARG A 8 -25.79 -2.61 -5.48
CA ARG A 8 -24.67 -3.22 -6.16
C ARG A 8 -23.79 -2.17 -6.84
N TRP A 9 -24.40 -1.19 -7.47
CA TRP A 9 -23.69 -0.07 -8.09
C TRP A 9 -22.90 0.75 -7.08
N LYS A 10 -23.47 1.05 -5.91
CA LYS A 10 -22.78 1.80 -4.86
C LYS A 10 -21.54 1.05 -4.34
N VAL A 11 -21.65 -0.25 -4.14
CA VAL A 11 -20.51 -1.07 -3.69
C VAL A 11 -19.40 -1.04 -4.74
N LYS A 12 -19.75 -1.28 -5.99
CA LYS A 12 -18.78 -1.28 -7.09
C LYS A 12 -18.11 0.10 -7.24
N SER A 13 -18.89 1.18 -7.21
CA SER A 13 -18.37 2.54 -7.31
C SER A 13 -17.42 2.86 -6.14
N LYS A 14 -17.77 2.43 -4.92
CA LYS A 14 -16.94 2.62 -3.75
C LYS A 14 -15.60 1.87 -3.89
N MET A 15 -15.60 0.66 -4.42
CA MET A 15 -14.38 -0.11 -4.67
C MET A 15 -13.52 0.52 -5.76
N GLU A 16 -14.16 1.02 -6.83
CA GLU A 16 -13.46 1.68 -7.93
C GLU A 16 -12.78 2.97 -7.52
N ASN A 17 -13.32 3.66 -6.50
CA ASN A 17 -12.78 4.93 -6.03
C ASN A 17 -11.67 4.77 -4.98
N LYS A 18 -11.36 3.55 -4.57
CA LYS A 18 -10.25 3.31 -3.63
C LYS A 18 -8.92 3.50 -4.32
N ASN A 19 -8.00 4.06 -3.59
CA ASN A 19 -6.61 4.10 -4.01
C ASN A 19 -5.87 2.89 -3.44
N TYR A 20 -4.88 2.44 -4.21
CA TYR A 20 -4.04 1.31 -3.86
C TYR A 20 -2.59 1.77 -3.81
N TRP A 21 -1.88 1.34 -2.78
CA TRP A 21 -0.50 1.75 -2.53
C TRP A 21 0.39 0.54 -2.38
N VAL A 22 1.59 0.63 -2.93
CA VAL A 22 2.64 -0.39 -2.75
C VAL A 22 3.78 0.29 -2.02
N VAL A 23 4.12 -0.21 -0.84
CA VAL A 23 5.07 0.43 0.07
C VAL A 23 6.17 -0.52 0.49
N GLY A 24 7.34 0.05 0.79
CA GLY A 24 8.44 -0.69 1.36
C GLY A 24 8.39 -0.67 2.89
N ALA A 25 9.13 -1.61 3.49
CA ALA A 25 9.25 -1.71 4.95
C ALA A 25 10.70 -1.86 5.39
N THR A 26 11.64 -1.37 4.60
CA THR A 26 13.07 -1.40 4.93
C THR A 26 13.59 0.03 4.99
N TYR A 27 14.11 0.42 6.16
CA TYR A 27 14.70 1.75 6.35
C TYR A 27 16.19 1.69 6.04
N TYR A 28 16.69 2.77 5.47
CA TYR A 28 18.08 2.87 5.02
C TYR A 28 19.10 2.49 6.12
N ALA A 29 18.97 3.07 7.30
CA ALA A 29 19.92 2.86 8.38
C ALA A 29 19.51 1.75 9.36
N GLU A 30 18.21 1.48 9.48
CA GLU A 30 17.65 0.63 10.55
C GLU A 30 17.25 -0.76 10.05
N GLY A 31 17.23 -0.96 8.73
CA GLY A 31 16.90 -2.24 8.13
C GLY A 31 15.39 -2.53 8.08
N PRO A 32 15.03 -3.82 7.99
CA PRO A 32 13.63 -4.23 7.82
C PRO A 32 12.75 -3.89 9.01
N GLN A 33 11.56 -3.35 8.74
CA GLN A 33 10.56 -2.95 9.73
C GLN A 33 9.27 -3.77 9.63
N TYR A 34 9.24 -4.78 8.78
CA TYR A 34 8.04 -5.54 8.45
C TYR A 34 7.32 -6.09 9.68
N GLU A 35 8.05 -6.82 10.53
CA GLU A 35 7.45 -7.43 11.73
C GLU A 35 6.88 -6.38 12.68
N ARG A 36 7.58 -5.27 12.83
CA ARG A 36 7.12 -4.16 13.67
C ARG A 36 5.81 -3.59 13.14
N PHE A 37 5.69 -3.42 11.83
CA PHE A 37 4.49 -2.90 11.21
C PHE A 37 3.31 -3.86 11.35
N ILE A 38 3.56 -5.15 11.14
CA ILE A 38 2.49 -6.16 11.24
C ILE A 38 2.02 -6.29 12.70
N ASN A 39 2.94 -6.41 13.64
CA ASN A 39 2.61 -6.58 15.04
C ASN A 39 1.95 -5.33 15.64
N GLY A 40 2.35 -4.16 15.18
CA GLY A 40 1.83 -2.89 15.68
C GLY A 40 0.59 -2.38 14.95
N GLY A 41 0.20 -3.00 13.83
CA GLY A 41 -0.95 -2.53 13.06
C GLY A 41 -0.74 -1.18 12.40
N PHE A 42 0.43 -0.93 11.84
CA PHE A 42 0.74 0.35 11.20
C PHE A 42 1.76 0.22 10.08
N TRP A 43 1.92 1.29 9.34
CA TRP A 43 3.02 1.53 8.41
C TRP A 43 3.49 2.97 8.59
N MET A 44 4.80 3.18 8.46
CA MET A 44 5.38 4.51 8.56
C MET A 44 6.43 4.69 7.47
N LEU A 45 6.36 5.83 6.77
CA LEU A 45 7.38 6.19 5.79
C LEU A 45 8.73 6.38 6.49
N GLY A 46 9.77 5.75 5.97
CA GLY A 46 11.11 5.83 6.55
C GLY A 46 11.82 7.16 6.33
N TRP A 47 11.28 7.99 5.43
CA TRP A 47 11.87 9.29 5.08
C TRP A 47 11.15 10.42 5.77
N GLU A 48 11.91 11.35 6.33
CA GLU A 48 11.36 12.62 6.78
C GLU A 48 11.10 13.51 5.57
N LYS A 49 10.27 14.53 5.77
CA LYS A 49 9.85 15.44 4.71
C LYS A 49 11.01 16.05 3.94
N ASP A 50 12.05 16.46 4.66
CA ASP A 50 13.19 17.14 4.05
C ASP A 50 14.19 16.19 3.37
N ASP A 51 14.16 14.90 3.73
CA ASP A 51 15.06 13.89 3.15
C ASP A 51 14.60 13.44 1.76
N GLN A 52 13.30 13.20 1.60
CA GLN A 52 12.70 12.75 0.34
C GLN A 52 11.34 13.43 0.14
N PRO A 53 11.35 14.71 -0.27
CA PRO A 53 10.09 15.47 -0.38
C PRO A 53 9.06 14.84 -1.28
N SER A 54 9.48 14.22 -2.39
CA SER A 54 8.56 13.58 -3.34
C SER A 54 7.87 12.35 -2.73
N GLN A 55 8.61 11.54 -1.97
CA GLN A 55 8.05 10.37 -1.28
C GLN A 55 7.11 10.80 -0.16
N TYR A 56 7.48 11.84 0.58
CA TYR A 56 6.62 12.40 1.62
C TYR A 56 5.31 12.94 1.01
N LEU A 57 5.39 13.65 -0.10
CA LEU A 57 4.22 14.18 -0.78
C LEU A 57 3.28 13.06 -1.24
N LEU A 58 3.82 11.97 -1.81
CA LEU A 58 3.01 10.81 -2.18
C LEU A 58 2.30 10.23 -0.97
N ALA A 59 3.04 9.96 0.10
CA ALA A 59 2.48 9.37 1.32
C ALA A 59 1.41 10.26 1.96
N SER A 60 1.51 11.58 1.80
CA SER A 60 0.50 12.51 2.31
C SER A 60 -0.85 12.39 1.62
N LYS A 61 -0.91 11.70 0.49
CA LYS A 61 -2.15 11.45 -0.26
C LYS A 61 -2.90 10.20 0.19
N ILE A 62 -2.29 9.38 1.04
CA ILE A 62 -2.94 8.19 1.59
C ILE A 62 -4.17 8.62 2.41
N LYS A 63 -5.26 7.92 2.27
CA LYS A 63 -6.52 8.21 2.96
C LYS A 63 -7.05 6.98 3.67
N SER A 64 -7.83 7.22 4.70
CA SER A 64 -8.59 6.15 5.36
C SER A 64 -9.44 5.40 4.34
N GLY A 65 -9.40 4.07 4.40
CA GLY A 65 -10.08 3.19 3.46
C GLY A 65 -9.23 2.78 2.26
N ASP A 66 -8.11 3.41 2.02
CA ASP A 66 -7.19 2.99 0.95
C ASP A 66 -6.62 1.61 1.25
N ARG A 67 -6.24 0.90 0.19
CA ARG A 67 -5.58 -0.39 0.32
C ARG A 67 -4.06 -0.22 0.22
N ILE A 68 -3.35 -1.00 1.01
CA ILE A 68 -1.89 -0.89 1.12
C ILE A 68 -1.27 -2.28 1.10
N ALA A 69 -0.18 -2.44 0.36
CA ALA A 69 0.58 -3.68 0.30
C ALA A 69 2.04 -3.41 0.62
N ILE A 70 2.62 -4.23 1.50
CA ILE A 70 4.05 -4.17 1.79
C ILE A 70 4.78 -5.06 0.80
N LYS A 71 5.78 -4.51 0.14
CA LYS A 71 6.65 -5.23 -0.78
C LYS A 71 8.03 -5.47 -0.18
N ARG A 72 8.70 -6.51 -0.68
CA ARG A 72 10.13 -6.73 -0.50
C ARG A 72 10.78 -6.80 -1.88
N MET A 73 11.91 -6.14 -2.03
CA MET A 73 12.70 -6.23 -3.25
C MET A 73 13.33 -7.61 -3.37
N ASN A 74 13.35 -8.18 -4.58
CA ASN A 74 13.92 -9.51 -4.84
C ASN A 74 15.36 -9.45 -5.33
N GLY A 75 16.04 -8.34 -5.04
CA GLY A 75 17.40 -8.14 -5.46
C GLY A 75 17.52 -7.17 -6.61
N ARG A 76 18.73 -6.67 -6.80
CA ARG A 76 19.02 -5.66 -7.82
C ARG A 76 18.77 -6.21 -9.22
N GLY A 77 18.00 -5.49 -10.01
CA GLY A 77 17.71 -5.88 -11.39
C GLY A 77 16.62 -6.93 -11.55
N SER A 78 16.01 -7.41 -10.46
CA SER A 78 14.90 -8.33 -10.56
C SER A 78 13.67 -7.64 -11.16
N PRO A 79 12.99 -8.27 -12.13
CA PRO A 79 11.75 -7.71 -12.67
C PRO A 79 10.56 -7.86 -11.72
N ASP A 80 10.72 -8.61 -10.64
CA ASP A 80 9.65 -8.96 -9.71
C ASP A 80 9.91 -8.43 -8.31
N ILE A 81 8.81 -8.25 -7.58
CA ILE A 81 8.81 -7.95 -6.15
C ILE A 81 7.98 -9.01 -5.42
N THR A 82 8.23 -9.18 -4.13
CA THR A 82 7.43 -10.07 -3.29
C THR A 82 6.52 -9.24 -2.41
N ILE A 83 5.22 -9.54 -2.43
CA ILE A 83 4.24 -8.91 -1.56
C ILE A 83 4.19 -9.71 -0.26
N LEU A 84 4.45 -9.03 0.85
CA LEU A 84 4.54 -9.65 2.18
C LEU A 84 3.24 -9.55 2.95
N ALA A 85 2.49 -8.48 2.76
CA ALA A 85 1.25 -8.24 3.48
C ALA A 85 0.37 -7.29 2.71
N ILE A 86 -0.92 -7.38 2.93
CA ILE A 86 -1.91 -6.43 2.41
C ILE A 86 -2.83 -5.99 3.54
N GLY A 87 -3.39 -4.80 3.43
CA GLY A 87 -4.27 -4.29 4.45
C GLY A 87 -5.09 -3.10 3.98
N THR A 88 -5.87 -2.57 4.91
CA THR A 88 -6.71 -1.39 4.71
C THR A 88 -6.27 -0.31 5.69
N VAL A 89 -6.02 0.89 5.16
CA VAL A 89 -5.64 2.03 5.97
C VAL A 89 -6.82 2.48 6.83
N ARG A 90 -6.58 2.65 8.12
CA ARG A 90 -7.59 3.15 9.08
C ARG A 90 -7.48 4.65 9.28
N GLU A 91 -6.33 5.12 9.74
CA GLU A 91 -6.09 6.53 10.02
C GLU A 91 -4.73 6.95 9.48
N VAL A 92 -4.62 8.19 9.10
CA VAL A 92 -3.35 8.77 8.64
C VAL A 92 -3.00 9.94 9.55
N VAL A 93 -1.77 9.91 10.07
CA VAL A 93 -1.23 10.98 10.90
C VAL A 93 -0.13 11.68 10.12
N LEU A 94 -0.32 12.95 9.85
CA LEU A 94 0.66 13.80 9.20
C LEU A 94 1.39 14.59 10.29
N ASP A 95 2.63 14.23 10.46
CA ASP A 95 3.52 14.93 11.37
C ASP A 95 4.55 15.67 10.51
N ASN A 96 5.18 16.70 11.05
CA ASN A 96 6.15 17.50 10.29
C ASN A 96 7.38 16.68 9.87
N ALA A 97 7.69 15.60 10.56
CA ALA A 97 8.83 14.75 10.26
C ALA A 97 8.46 13.58 9.33
N ARG A 98 7.45 12.79 9.70
CA ARG A 98 7.11 11.57 9.01
C ARG A 98 5.60 11.38 8.86
N ILE A 99 5.23 10.51 7.93
CA ILE A 99 3.85 10.08 7.75
C ILE A 99 3.69 8.68 8.32
N PHE A 100 2.66 8.51 9.13
CA PHE A 100 2.31 7.29 9.81
C PHE A 100 0.85 6.98 9.51
N CYS A 101 0.52 5.73 9.26
CA CYS A 101 -0.87 5.31 9.16
C CYS A 101 -1.12 4.02 9.93
N THR A 102 -2.26 3.95 10.59
CA THR A 102 -2.71 2.70 11.19
C THR A 102 -3.36 1.85 10.11
N VAL A 103 -3.15 0.53 10.18
CA VAL A 103 -3.56 -0.40 9.14
C VAL A 103 -4.19 -1.65 9.76
N ASN A 104 -5.31 -2.06 9.19
CA ASN A 104 -5.83 -3.40 9.42
C ASN A 104 -5.17 -4.35 8.42
N TRP A 105 -4.16 -5.07 8.89
CA TRP A 105 -3.51 -6.08 8.06
C TRP A 105 -4.40 -7.31 7.93
N CYS A 106 -4.46 -7.88 6.73
CA CYS A 106 -5.21 -9.10 6.48
C CYS A 106 -4.46 -10.32 7.01
N ASP A 107 -5.13 -11.14 7.80
CA ASP A 107 -4.54 -12.38 8.32
C ASP A 107 -4.54 -13.48 7.23
N GLY A 108 -3.56 -14.39 7.34
CA GLY A 108 -3.53 -15.58 6.49
C GLY A 108 -3.16 -15.35 5.04
N VAL A 109 -2.65 -14.17 4.72
CA VAL A 109 -2.19 -13.86 3.36
C VAL A 109 -0.79 -14.42 3.17
N GLY A 110 -0.64 -15.32 2.20
CA GLY A 110 0.67 -15.85 1.83
C GLY A 110 1.47 -14.85 1.01
N GLU A 111 2.79 -14.97 1.06
CA GLU A 111 3.66 -14.21 0.19
C GLU A 111 3.35 -14.53 -1.28
N ARG A 112 3.46 -13.53 -2.14
CA ARG A 112 3.28 -13.71 -3.58
C ARG A 112 4.25 -12.84 -4.34
N THR A 113 4.69 -13.34 -5.47
CA THR A 113 5.61 -12.63 -6.36
C THR A 113 4.81 -12.04 -7.51
N VAL A 114 5.01 -10.76 -7.78
CA VAL A 114 4.36 -10.04 -8.87
C VAL A 114 5.39 -9.21 -9.62
N GLU A 115 5.04 -8.80 -10.84
CA GLU A 115 5.87 -7.86 -11.59
C GLU A 115 6.07 -6.58 -10.80
N SER A 116 7.28 -6.04 -10.80
CA SER A 116 7.63 -4.86 -10.01
C SER A 116 6.98 -3.57 -10.52
N LYS A 117 6.79 -3.43 -11.82
CA LYS A 117 6.28 -2.22 -12.48
C LYS A 117 6.96 -0.94 -11.98
N GLY A 118 8.26 -1.00 -11.76
CA GLY A 118 9.03 0.15 -11.30
C GLY A 118 8.88 0.48 -9.82
N CYS A 119 8.28 -0.40 -9.03
CA CYS A 119 8.07 -0.15 -7.59
C CYS A 119 9.33 -0.43 -6.77
N TYR A 120 10.35 0.43 -6.93
CA TYR A 120 11.63 0.28 -6.26
C TYR A 120 11.87 1.27 -5.13
N ALA A 121 11.00 2.27 -4.98
CA ALA A 121 11.10 3.25 -3.90
C ALA A 121 10.26 2.84 -2.67
N SER A 122 10.22 3.70 -1.66
CA SER A 122 9.53 3.42 -0.40
C SER A 122 8.01 3.46 -0.52
N ILE A 123 7.49 4.23 -1.47
CA ILE A 123 6.05 4.31 -1.72
C ILE A 123 5.76 4.53 -3.20
N HIS A 124 4.75 3.83 -3.69
CA HIS A 124 4.25 3.96 -5.04
C HIS A 124 2.73 3.99 -5.02
N GLY A 125 2.18 4.83 -5.86
CA GLY A 125 0.75 5.04 -5.99
C GLY A 125 0.42 6.52 -6.14
N PRO A 126 -0.86 6.90 -6.06
CA PRO A 126 -1.99 5.99 -5.94
C PRO A 126 -2.26 5.23 -7.25
N PHE A 127 -2.55 3.95 -7.13
CA PHE A 127 -2.98 3.15 -8.27
C PHE A 127 -4.49 3.00 -8.22
N SER A 128 -5.12 3.01 -9.40
CA SER A 128 -6.57 2.78 -9.50
C SER A 128 -6.84 1.42 -10.10
N MET A 129 -7.93 0.80 -9.68
CA MET A 129 -8.36 -0.49 -10.22
C MET A 129 -8.69 -0.38 -11.72
N SER A 130 -9.16 0.77 -12.19
CA SER A 130 -9.48 0.98 -13.59
C SER A 130 -8.25 0.94 -14.50
N ASP A 131 -7.11 1.42 -14.02
CA ASP A 131 -5.89 1.52 -14.82
C ASP A 131 -4.96 0.31 -14.68
N ASN A 132 -5.05 -0.41 -13.54
CA ASN A 132 -4.09 -1.47 -13.19
C ASN A 132 -4.77 -2.73 -12.68
N SER A 133 -5.96 -3.04 -13.17
CA SER A 133 -6.83 -4.09 -12.64
C SER A 133 -6.12 -5.44 -12.46
N ASP A 134 -5.50 -5.96 -13.51
CA ASP A 134 -4.89 -7.30 -13.45
C ASP A 134 -3.75 -7.37 -12.43
N TRP A 135 -2.91 -6.35 -12.42
CA TRP A 135 -1.77 -6.29 -11.52
C TRP A 135 -2.21 -6.12 -10.07
N LEU A 136 -3.16 -5.22 -9.82
CA LEU A 136 -3.68 -4.99 -8.47
C LEU A 136 -4.42 -6.22 -7.94
N GLN A 137 -5.11 -6.96 -8.78
CA GLN A 137 -5.75 -8.21 -8.37
C GLN A 137 -4.72 -9.24 -7.92
N LYS A 138 -3.60 -9.35 -8.61
CA LYS A 138 -2.51 -10.25 -8.21
C LYS A 138 -1.92 -9.88 -6.85
N ILE A 139 -1.89 -8.59 -6.53
CA ILE A 139 -1.36 -8.10 -5.25
C ILE A 139 -2.40 -8.26 -4.12
N PHE A 140 -3.61 -7.79 -4.34
CA PHE A 140 -4.61 -7.61 -3.28
C PHE A 140 -5.67 -8.70 -3.20
N TRP A 141 -5.69 -9.61 -4.15
CA TRP A 141 -6.67 -10.70 -4.13
C TRP A 141 -6.25 -11.78 -3.12
N LEU A 142 -7.22 -12.23 -2.35
CA LEU A 142 -7.00 -13.27 -1.34
C LEU A 142 -7.27 -14.67 -1.88
#